data_fdec636063ec9bd873bc08e64253006d
#
_entry.id   fdec636063ec9bd873bc08e64253006d
#
_cell.length_a   1.000
_cell.length_b   1.000
_cell.length_c   1.000
_cell.angle_alpha   90.00
_cell.angle_beta   90.00
_cell.angle_gamma   90.00
#
_symmetry.space_group_name_H-M   'P 1'
#
loop_
_entity.id
_entity.type
_entity.pdbx_description
1 polymer ?
#
loop_
_entity_poly.entity_id
_entity_poly.type
_entity_poly.pdbx_seq_one_letter_code
_entity_poly.pdbx_strand_id
1 'polypeptide(L)'
;MTQAEHRHDRLAVRLSMIIGRLVAGETLDMRKLAAEFGVSVRTLRRDFRERLMYLDLEYRQGRCRLLSGSRQRELAVMTFARQSGIVTLFPGLDGNLVSSLLGGQGESPCLIWQGESARTVTDSGVFTRLVNAVQECRKVTLRGNGSCHSDIAPYRLVLYAGNWYLTGAHQTRIIALPLTDIHAVTLHHDSFTPDATVRNILARPDFLQALPHFRFIGEMLSGFAPEPHPP
;
A
#
# COMPACT_ATOMS: atom_id res chain seq x y z
N MET A 1 -25.24 16.60 -46.01
CA MET A 1 -25.17 15.77 -44.79
C MET A 1 -26.31 14.77 -44.81
N THR A 2 -26.01 13.50 -44.91
CA THR A 2 -27.02 12.46 -45.06
C THR A 2 -27.63 12.08 -43.69
N GLN A 3 -28.86 11.57 -43.72
CA GLN A 3 -29.58 11.10 -42.49
C GLN A 3 -28.80 10.02 -41.69
N ALA A 4 -27.84 9.37 -42.35
CA ALA A 4 -26.92 8.39 -41.72
C ALA A 4 -25.85 9.11 -40.88
N GLU A 5 -25.29 10.22 -41.30
CA GLU A 5 -24.30 11.03 -40.55
C GLU A 5 -24.90 11.56 -39.26
N HIS A 6 -26.10 12.09 -39.26
CA HIS A 6 -26.80 12.52 -38.03
C HIS A 6 -27.10 11.38 -37.02
N ARG A 7 -27.25 10.15 -37.51
CA ARG A 7 -27.44 8.99 -36.63
C ARG A 7 -26.13 8.58 -35.96
N HIS A 8 -25.02 8.65 -36.70
CA HIS A 8 -23.69 8.33 -36.16
C HIS A 8 -23.24 9.35 -35.10
N ASP A 9 -23.46 10.65 -35.37
CA ASP A 9 -23.13 11.71 -34.43
C ASP A 9 -23.91 11.58 -33.11
N ARG A 10 -25.22 11.31 -33.17
CA ARG A 10 -26.04 11.09 -31.98
C ARG A 10 -25.63 9.84 -31.19
N LEU A 11 -25.18 8.80 -31.87
CA LEU A 11 -24.67 7.61 -31.25
C LEU A 11 -23.33 7.86 -30.52
N ALA A 12 -22.40 8.55 -31.22
CA ALA A 12 -21.09 8.89 -30.67
C ALA A 12 -21.20 9.76 -29.41
N VAL A 13 -22.04 10.82 -29.49
CA VAL A 13 -22.30 11.69 -28.32
C VAL A 13 -22.91 10.90 -27.17
N ARG A 14 -23.91 10.04 -27.44
CA ARG A 14 -24.52 9.21 -26.40
C ARG A 14 -23.50 8.28 -25.72
N LEU A 15 -22.68 7.57 -26.50
CA LEU A 15 -21.67 6.67 -25.95
C LEU A 15 -20.62 7.43 -25.14
N SER A 16 -20.16 8.59 -25.63
CA SER A 16 -19.21 9.44 -24.91
C SER A 16 -19.77 9.89 -23.54
N MET A 17 -21.01 10.35 -23.50
CA MET A 17 -21.66 10.74 -22.25
C MET A 17 -21.81 9.55 -21.27
N ILE A 18 -22.23 8.38 -21.78
CA ILE A 18 -22.34 7.15 -20.96
C ILE A 18 -20.98 6.77 -20.38
N ILE A 19 -19.94 6.73 -21.21
CA ILE A 19 -18.57 6.40 -20.77
C ILE A 19 -18.08 7.41 -19.73
N GLY A 20 -18.24 8.72 -20.00
CA GLY A 20 -17.82 9.78 -19.08
C GLY A 20 -18.45 9.63 -17.68
N ARG A 21 -19.76 9.37 -17.63
CA ARG A 21 -20.49 9.17 -16.36
C ARG A 21 -20.08 7.88 -15.64
N LEU A 22 -19.88 6.78 -16.38
CA LEU A 22 -19.38 5.52 -15.81
C LEU A 22 -17.98 5.67 -15.24
N VAL A 23 -17.08 6.38 -15.95
CA VAL A 23 -15.71 6.68 -15.49
C VAL A 23 -15.72 7.61 -14.28
N ALA A 24 -16.67 8.54 -14.21
CA ALA A 24 -16.89 9.38 -13.03
C ALA A 24 -17.44 8.59 -11.81
N GLY A 25 -17.73 7.28 -11.98
CA GLY A 25 -18.19 6.41 -10.90
C GLY A 25 -19.72 6.43 -10.69
N GLU A 26 -20.47 7.01 -11.63
CA GLU A 26 -21.92 7.03 -11.53
C GLU A 26 -22.54 5.64 -11.74
N THR A 27 -23.63 5.38 -11.02
CA THR A 27 -24.50 4.23 -11.26
C THR A 27 -25.66 4.66 -12.16
N LEU A 28 -25.69 4.15 -13.37
CA LEU A 28 -26.65 4.53 -14.40
C LEU A 28 -27.89 3.65 -14.36
N ASP A 29 -29.08 4.25 -14.28
CA ASP A 29 -30.36 3.55 -14.42
C ASP A 29 -30.76 3.46 -15.90
N MET A 30 -30.96 2.24 -16.40
CA MET A 30 -31.22 1.98 -17.82
C MET A 30 -32.51 2.62 -18.33
N ARG A 31 -33.54 2.77 -17.47
CA ARG A 31 -34.81 3.40 -17.86
C ARG A 31 -34.69 4.92 -17.94
N LYS A 32 -34.03 5.52 -16.92
CA LYS A 32 -33.77 6.98 -16.91
C LYS A 32 -32.89 7.39 -18.08
N LEU A 33 -31.84 6.59 -18.34
CA LEU A 33 -30.92 6.83 -19.45
C LEU A 33 -31.61 6.72 -20.84
N ALA A 34 -32.53 5.77 -20.98
CA ALA A 34 -33.33 5.61 -22.19
C ALA A 34 -34.22 6.84 -22.45
N ALA A 35 -34.85 7.35 -21.41
CA ALA A 35 -35.67 8.56 -21.49
C ALA A 35 -34.82 9.80 -21.82
N GLU A 36 -33.67 9.96 -21.18
CA GLU A 36 -32.73 11.08 -21.38
C GLU A 36 -32.24 11.16 -22.83
N PHE A 37 -31.86 10.02 -23.42
CA PHE A 37 -31.38 9.98 -24.81
C PHE A 37 -32.46 9.78 -25.87
N GLY A 38 -33.74 9.69 -25.47
CA GLY A 38 -34.85 9.49 -26.40
C GLY A 38 -34.77 8.18 -27.19
N VAL A 39 -34.24 7.11 -26.57
CA VAL A 39 -34.08 5.80 -27.19
C VAL A 39 -34.77 4.70 -26.37
N SER A 40 -35.05 3.53 -26.99
CA SER A 40 -35.58 2.41 -26.25
C SER A 40 -34.54 1.77 -25.32
N VAL A 41 -35.00 1.18 -24.21
CA VAL A 41 -34.13 0.37 -23.33
C VAL A 41 -33.48 -0.78 -24.10
N ARG A 42 -34.15 -1.34 -25.13
CA ARG A 42 -33.58 -2.36 -26.03
C ARG A 42 -32.38 -1.82 -26.82
N THR A 43 -32.47 -0.59 -27.30
CA THR A 43 -31.39 0.09 -28.02
C THR A 43 -30.19 0.30 -27.10
N LEU A 44 -30.41 0.80 -25.87
CA LEU A 44 -29.33 0.94 -24.89
C LEU A 44 -28.69 -0.41 -24.52
N ARG A 45 -29.47 -1.45 -24.26
CA ARG A 45 -28.92 -2.78 -23.98
C ARG A 45 -28.03 -3.30 -25.11
N ARG A 46 -28.41 -3.01 -26.37
CA ARG A 46 -27.57 -3.34 -27.52
C ARG A 46 -26.28 -2.51 -27.53
N ASP A 47 -26.36 -1.20 -27.28
CA ASP A 47 -25.18 -0.33 -27.21
C ASP A 47 -24.19 -0.80 -26.13
N PHE A 48 -24.69 -1.14 -24.94
CA PHE A 48 -23.87 -1.69 -23.87
C PHE A 48 -23.25 -3.04 -24.22
N ARG A 49 -24.01 -3.94 -24.84
CA ARG A 49 -23.55 -5.29 -25.18
C ARG A 49 -22.56 -5.31 -26.35
N GLU A 50 -22.80 -4.50 -27.39
CA GLU A 50 -22.04 -4.57 -28.61
C GLU A 50 -20.91 -3.51 -28.70
N ARG A 51 -21.09 -2.35 -28.06
CA ARG A 51 -20.20 -1.21 -28.21
C ARG A 51 -19.40 -0.88 -26.96
N LEU A 52 -19.94 -1.21 -25.78
CA LEU A 52 -19.28 -1.02 -24.48
C LEU A 52 -18.85 -2.34 -23.86
N MET A 53 -18.78 -3.42 -24.65
CA MET A 53 -18.39 -4.77 -24.20
C MET A 53 -16.97 -4.84 -23.63
N TYR A 54 -16.11 -3.89 -23.96
CA TYR A 54 -14.75 -3.78 -23.44
C TYR A 54 -14.68 -3.16 -22.03
N LEU A 55 -15.81 -2.61 -21.53
CA LEU A 55 -15.90 -2.09 -20.17
C LEU A 55 -16.41 -3.21 -19.25
N ASP A 56 -15.69 -3.38 -18.11
CA ASP A 56 -16.15 -4.26 -17.04
C ASP A 56 -17.36 -3.63 -16.33
N LEU A 57 -18.57 -4.05 -16.67
CA LEU A 57 -19.80 -3.47 -16.18
C LEU A 57 -20.54 -4.43 -15.26
N GLU A 58 -20.97 -3.94 -14.11
CA GLU A 58 -21.89 -4.65 -13.22
C GLU A 58 -23.34 -4.22 -13.47
N TYR A 59 -24.22 -5.20 -13.59
CA TYR A 59 -25.66 -4.97 -13.75
C TYR A 59 -26.41 -5.52 -12.53
N ARG A 60 -27.07 -4.63 -11.78
CA ARG A 60 -27.96 -5.00 -10.68
C ARG A 60 -29.28 -4.24 -10.77
N GLN A 61 -30.42 -4.96 -10.76
CA GLN A 61 -31.76 -4.39 -10.69
C GLN A 61 -32.03 -3.27 -11.72
N GLY A 62 -31.56 -3.44 -12.97
CA GLY A 62 -31.75 -2.44 -14.03
C GLY A 62 -30.81 -1.24 -13.97
N ARG A 63 -29.85 -1.23 -13.07
CA ARG A 63 -28.76 -0.26 -12.96
C ARG A 63 -27.47 -0.85 -13.46
N CYS A 64 -26.60 0.03 -13.98
CA CYS A 64 -25.28 -0.31 -14.50
C CYS A 64 -24.21 0.61 -13.90
N ARG A 65 -23.08 0.03 -13.51
CA ARG A 65 -21.88 0.79 -13.07
C ARG A 65 -20.62 0.15 -13.60
N LEU A 66 -19.55 0.93 -13.68
CA LEU A 66 -18.23 0.44 -14.04
C LEU A 66 -17.61 -0.33 -12.88
N LEU A 67 -17.20 -1.58 -13.12
CA LEU A 67 -16.55 -2.44 -12.10
C LEU A 67 -15.09 -2.06 -11.84
N SER A 68 -14.43 -1.40 -12.79
CA SER A 68 -12.99 -1.12 -12.74
C SER A 68 -12.54 -0.38 -11.47
N GLY A 69 -13.41 0.46 -10.89
CA GLY A 69 -13.10 1.14 -9.62
C GLY A 69 -13.08 0.21 -8.40
N SER A 70 -13.88 -0.85 -8.36
CA SER A 70 -13.90 -1.80 -7.25
C SER A 70 -12.77 -2.81 -7.36
N ARG A 71 -12.58 -3.41 -8.52
CA ARG A 71 -11.46 -4.34 -8.78
C ARG A 71 -10.10 -3.69 -8.58
N GLN A 72 -9.93 -2.46 -9.04
CA GLN A 72 -8.67 -1.74 -8.84
C GLN A 72 -8.42 -1.45 -7.36
N ARG A 73 -9.45 -1.08 -6.60
CA ARG A 73 -9.37 -0.94 -5.14
C ARG A 73 -9.07 -2.27 -4.44
N GLU A 74 -9.74 -3.35 -4.81
CA GLU A 74 -9.47 -4.68 -4.29
C GLU A 74 -8.03 -5.12 -4.54
N LEU A 75 -7.53 -4.95 -5.76
CA LEU A 75 -6.13 -5.24 -6.11
C LEU A 75 -5.15 -4.36 -5.31
N ALA A 76 -5.45 -3.08 -5.14
CA ALA A 76 -4.62 -2.18 -4.34
C ALA A 76 -4.59 -2.60 -2.87
N VAL A 77 -5.74 -2.94 -2.27
CA VAL A 77 -5.83 -3.44 -0.89
C VAL A 77 -5.11 -4.78 -0.74
N MET A 78 -5.28 -5.72 -1.67
CA MET A 78 -4.58 -7.01 -1.65
C MET A 78 -3.07 -6.84 -1.78
N THR A 79 -2.62 -5.93 -2.65
CA THR A 79 -1.20 -5.61 -2.82
C THR A 79 -0.64 -5.02 -1.53
N PHE A 80 -1.31 -4.04 -0.94
CA PHE A 80 -0.94 -3.46 0.34
C PHE A 80 -0.89 -4.50 1.45
N ALA A 81 -1.90 -5.36 1.56
CA ALA A 81 -1.95 -6.41 2.59
C ALA A 81 -0.80 -7.41 2.48
N ARG A 82 -0.40 -7.76 1.26
CA ARG A 82 0.77 -8.64 1.01
C ARG A 82 2.08 -7.93 1.34
N GLN A 83 2.26 -6.70 0.89
CA GLN A 83 3.49 -5.93 1.12
C GLN A 83 3.70 -5.56 2.58
N SER A 84 2.63 -5.29 3.32
CA SER A 84 2.67 -4.97 4.75
C SER A 84 2.70 -6.19 5.67
N GLY A 85 2.46 -7.41 5.15
CA GLY A 85 2.37 -8.63 5.93
C GLY A 85 1.02 -8.82 6.65
N ILE A 86 0.08 -7.88 6.53
CA ILE A 86 -1.26 -7.96 7.14
C ILE A 86 -2.04 -9.18 6.63
N VAL A 87 -1.75 -9.65 5.42
CA VAL A 87 -2.41 -10.83 4.83
C VAL A 87 -2.38 -12.06 5.75
N THR A 88 -1.32 -12.23 6.54
CA THR A 88 -1.15 -13.37 7.44
C THR A 88 -2.05 -13.32 8.68
N LEU A 89 -2.64 -12.15 8.97
CA LEU A 89 -3.58 -11.99 10.09
C LEU A 89 -5.00 -12.47 9.75
N PHE A 90 -5.29 -12.69 8.47
CA PHE A 90 -6.58 -13.17 8.01
C PHE A 90 -6.52 -14.63 7.57
N PRO A 91 -7.46 -15.47 7.99
CA PRO A 91 -7.52 -16.88 7.59
C PRO A 91 -8.02 -17.05 6.14
N GLY A 92 -7.37 -16.43 5.18
CA GLY A 92 -7.76 -16.48 3.76
C GLY A 92 -8.26 -15.14 3.23
N LEU A 93 -7.35 -14.18 3.11
CA LEU A 93 -7.67 -12.90 2.49
C LEU A 93 -7.68 -13.07 0.96
N ASP A 94 -8.89 -13.10 0.39
CA ASP A 94 -9.14 -13.11 -1.06
C ASP A 94 -9.93 -11.88 -1.52
N GLY A 95 -10.16 -11.76 -2.85
CA GLY A 95 -10.90 -10.65 -3.43
C GLY A 95 -12.37 -10.58 -2.93
N ASN A 96 -12.99 -11.72 -2.63
CA ASN A 96 -14.38 -11.76 -2.14
C ASN A 96 -14.48 -11.20 -0.72
N LEU A 97 -13.55 -11.60 0.16
CA LEU A 97 -13.49 -11.07 1.52
C LEU A 97 -13.17 -9.57 1.51
N VAL A 98 -12.21 -9.13 0.69
CA VAL A 98 -11.90 -7.70 0.53
C VAL A 98 -13.10 -6.92 0.04
N SER A 99 -13.82 -7.42 -0.98
CA SER A 99 -15.07 -6.80 -1.46
C SER A 99 -16.12 -6.68 -0.36
N SER A 100 -16.30 -7.72 0.44
CA SER A 100 -17.26 -7.71 1.56
C SER A 100 -16.89 -6.68 2.63
N LEU A 101 -15.59 -6.56 2.96
CA LEU A 101 -15.08 -5.59 3.93
C LEU A 101 -15.17 -4.15 3.41
N LEU A 102 -14.94 -3.92 2.11
CA LEU A 102 -15.03 -2.59 1.49
C LEU A 102 -16.47 -2.14 1.20
N GLY A 103 -17.40 -3.08 1.03
CA GLY A 103 -18.80 -2.81 0.67
C GLY A 103 -19.73 -2.62 1.87
N GLY A 104 -19.28 -2.87 3.08
CA GLY A 104 -20.08 -2.77 4.30
C GLY A 104 -20.45 -1.30 4.62
N GLN A 105 -21.76 -1.03 4.69
CA GLN A 105 -22.30 0.22 5.24
C GLN A 105 -22.70 -0.04 6.70
N GLY A 106 -21.77 0.09 7.62
CA GLY A 106 -22.03 -0.17 9.03
C GLY A 106 -20.75 -0.40 9.84
N GLU A 107 -20.88 -1.03 10.99
CA GLU A 107 -19.74 -1.43 11.82
C GLU A 107 -18.90 -2.47 11.07
N SER A 108 -17.57 -2.36 11.19
CA SER A 108 -16.65 -3.30 10.55
C SER A 108 -16.86 -4.72 11.13
N PRO A 109 -17.09 -5.74 10.29
CA PRO A 109 -17.27 -7.12 10.76
C PRO A 109 -15.98 -7.73 11.33
N CYS A 110 -14.84 -7.10 11.13
CA CYS A 110 -13.55 -7.55 11.63
C CYS A 110 -12.84 -6.42 12.36
N LEU A 111 -12.35 -6.70 13.57
CA LEU A 111 -11.53 -5.80 14.37
C LEU A 111 -10.22 -6.51 14.72
N ILE A 112 -9.09 -5.92 14.30
CA ILE A 112 -7.77 -6.35 14.74
C ILE A 112 -7.45 -5.58 16.02
N TRP A 113 -7.62 -6.24 17.15
CA TRP A 113 -7.29 -5.67 18.44
C TRP A 113 -5.83 -5.97 18.78
N GLN A 114 -5.02 -4.94 18.82
CA GLN A 114 -3.69 -4.99 19.45
C GLN A 114 -3.87 -4.39 20.84
N GLY A 115 -3.83 -5.24 21.90
CA GLY A 115 -4.05 -4.78 23.27
C GLY A 115 -3.32 -3.46 23.61
N GLU A 116 -3.54 -2.91 24.80
CA GLU A 116 -2.92 -1.68 25.30
C GLU A 116 -1.39 -1.81 25.51
N SER A 117 -0.66 -2.25 24.50
CA SER A 117 0.77 -1.98 24.44
C SER A 117 0.93 -0.48 24.32
N ALA A 118 1.66 0.13 25.23
CA ALA A 118 1.96 1.56 25.19
C ALA A 118 2.37 1.93 23.77
N ARG A 119 1.43 2.53 23.02
CA ARG A 119 1.72 3.02 21.66
C ARG A 119 2.69 4.16 21.83
N THR A 120 3.96 3.88 21.69
CA THR A 120 4.98 4.90 21.56
C THR A 120 4.66 5.69 20.30
N VAL A 121 4.35 6.98 20.49
CA VAL A 121 3.97 7.86 19.38
C VAL A 121 5.21 8.05 18.52
N THR A 122 5.23 7.40 17.37
CA THR A 122 6.24 7.61 16.35
C THR A 122 5.87 8.88 15.56
N ASP A 123 6.81 9.78 15.37
CA ASP A 123 6.61 10.97 14.52
C ASP A 123 6.30 10.54 13.09
N SER A 124 5.15 10.97 12.56
CA SER A 124 4.70 10.61 11.20
C SER A 124 5.64 11.14 10.11
N GLY A 125 6.30 12.28 10.34
CA GLY A 125 7.27 12.86 9.41
C GLY A 125 8.55 12.02 9.34
N VAL A 126 9.04 11.54 10.49
CA VAL A 126 10.17 10.61 10.57
C VAL A 126 9.82 9.31 9.86
N PHE A 127 8.64 8.74 10.14
CA PHE A 127 8.17 7.50 9.53
C PHE A 127 8.11 7.61 8.00
N THR A 128 7.45 8.64 7.47
CA THR A 128 7.31 8.85 6.02
C THR A 128 8.65 9.01 5.33
N ARG A 129 9.58 9.80 5.90
CA ARG A 129 10.94 9.97 5.34
C ARG A 129 11.70 8.64 5.29
N LEU A 130 11.56 7.81 6.31
CA LEU A 130 12.20 6.48 6.32
C LEU A 130 11.58 5.53 5.29
N VAL A 131 10.25 5.54 5.12
CA VAL A 131 9.58 4.79 4.05
C VAL A 131 10.13 5.17 2.68
N ASN A 132 10.23 6.49 2.39
CA ASN A 132 10.79 6.98 1.13
C ASN A 132 12.25 6.57 0.94
N ALA A 133 13.07 6.68 2.00
CA ALA A 133 14.49 6.29 1.95
C ALA A 133 14.66 4.79 1.64
N VAL A 134 13.82 3.93 2.23
CA VAL A 134 13.82 2.48 1.95
C VAL A 134 13.39 2.20 0.51
N GLN A 135 12.33 2.86 0.03
CA GLN A 135 11.83 2.65 -1.34
C GLN A 135 12.84 3.11 -2.40
N GLU A 136 13.48 4.26 -2.16
CA GLU A 136 14.46 4.85 -3.08
C GLU A 136 15.88 4.29 -2.89
N CYS A 137 16.09 3.37 -1.94
CA CYS A 137 17.41 2.84 -1.57
C CYS A 137 18.42 3.96 -1.27
N ARG A 138 17.99 5.01 -0.56
CA ARG A 138 18.84 6.16 -0.20
C ARG A 138 19.38 6.01 1.20
N LYS A 139 20.66 6.38 1.37
CA LYS A 139 21.28 6.48 2.68
C LYS A 139 20.66 7.60 3.50
N VAL A 140 20.72 7.47 4.82
CA VAL A 140 20.19 8.47 5.75
C VAL A 140 21.15 8.77 6.88
N THR A 141 21.06 9.99 7.40
CA THR A 141 21.60 10.36 8.71
C THR A 141 20.46 10.42 9.70
N LEU A 142 20.60 9.72 10.83
CA LEU A 142 19.63 9.66 11.92
C LEU A 142 20.16 10.44 13.12
N ARG A 143 19.28 11.24 13.73
CA ARG A 143 19.58 11.95 14.98
C ARG A 143 18.56 11.60 16.04
N GLY A 144 19.02 11.24 17.22
CA GLY A 144 18.15 10.92 18.36
C GLY A 144 18.93 10.62 19.62
N ASN A 145 18.33 10.89 20.77
CA ASN A 145 18.86 10.56 22.10
C ASN A 145 20.36 10.85 22.31
N GLY A 146 20.83 12.01 21.82
CA GLY A 146 22.24 12.42 21.94
C GLY A 146 23.19 11.73 20.97
N SER A 147 22.71 10.85 20.07
CA SER A 147 23.50 10.15 19.07
C SER A 147 23.20 10.65 17.67
N CYS A 148 24.21 10.59 16.79
CA CYS A 148 24.08 10.87 15.38
C CYS A 148 24.72 9.71 14.59
N HIS A 149 23.90 9.05 13.78
CA HIS A 149 24.35 7.95 12.94
C HIS A 149 24.27 8.38 11.48
N SER A 150 25.41 8.57 10.84
CA SER A 150 25.52 8.90 9.41
C SER A 150 25.65 7.64 8.54
N ASP A 151 25.42 7.78 7.23
CA ASP A 151 25.62 6.72 6.24
C ASP A 151 24.88 5.40 6.50
N ILE A 152 23.73 5.48 7.12
CA ILE A 152 22.86 4.31 7.32
C ILE A 152 22.18 3.95 6.00
N ALA A 153 22.29 2.70 5.59
CA ALA A 153 21.51 2.08 4.53
C ALA A 153 20.23 1.48 5.13
N PRO A 154 19.06 2.12 4.98
CA PRO A 154 17.80 1.61 5.53
C PRO A 154 17.23 0.51 4.63
N TYR A 155 16.88 -0.65 5.21
CA TYR A 155 16.36 -1.78 4.44
C TYR A 155 14.87 -2.00 4.66
N ARG A 156 14.37 -1.84 5.89
CA ARG A 156 12.96 -2.10 6.21
C ARG A 156 12.55 -1.45 7.53
N LEU A 157 11.27 -1.07 7.58
CA LEU A 157 10.57 -0.76 8.83
C LEU A 157 9.78 -1.99 9.28
N VAL A 158 9.95 -2.38 10.54
CA VAL A 158 9.32 -3.58 11.12
C VAL A 158 8.50 -3.17 12.33
N LEU A 159 7.21 -3.51 12.33
CA LEU A 159 6.38 -3.42 13.53
C LEU A 159 6.48 -4.74 14.31
N TYR A 160 7.01 -4.69 15.50
CA TYR A 160 7.12 -5.83 16.39
C TYR A 160 6.69 -5.47 17.81
N ALA A 161 5.78 -6.24 18.39
CA ALA A 161 5.24 -6.01 19.73
C ALA A 161 4.79 -4.56 20.00
N GLY A 162 4.10 -3.95 19.01
CA GLY A 162 3.57 -2.59 19.09
C GLY A 162 4.58 -1.46 18.85
N ASN A 163 5.87 -1.77 18.67
CA ASN A 163 6.92 -0.80 18.42
C ASN A 163 7.46 -0.90 16.99
N TRP A 164 7.71 0.26 16.36
CA TRP A 164 8.37 0.32 15.07
C TRP A 164 9.89 0.34 15.22
N TYR A 165 10.55 -0.45 14.39
CA TYR A 165 11.99 -0.54 14.28
C TYR A 165 12.44 -0.22 12.86
N LEU A 166 13.50 0.58 12.72
CA LEU A 166 14.26 0.67 11.49
C LEU A 166 15.33 -0.43 11.49
N THR A 167 15.33 -1.28 10.49
CA THR A 167 16.39 -2.27 10.27
C THR A 167 17.19 -1.90 9.02
N GLY A 168 18.48 -2.10 9.08
CA GLY A 168 19.37 -1.71 8.00
C GLY A 168 20.82 -2.10 8.23
N ALA A 169 21.71 -1.46 7.50
CA ALA A 169 23.15 -1.66 7.60
C ALA A 169 23.87 -0.32 7.79
N HIS A 170 24.89 -0.33 8.59
CA HIS A 170 25.86 0.75 8.73
C HIS A 170 27.26 0.16 8.53
N GLN A 171 27.92 0.54 7.43
CA GLN A 171 29.18 -0.09 7.01
C GLN A 171 28.99 -1.62 6.85
N THR A 172 29.70 -2.42 7.64
CA THR A 172 29.62 -3.89 7.63
C THR A 172 28.73 -4.47 8.73
N ARG A 173 28.03 -3.63 9.51
CA ARG A 173 27.20 -4.06 10.65
C ARG A 173 25.72 -3.91 10.33
N ILE A 174 24.95 -4.91 10.73
CA ILE A 174 23.49 -4.79 10.77
C ILE A 174 23.09 -3.93 11.97
N ILE A 175 22.11 -3.06 11.74
CA ILE A 175 21.54 -2.22 12.79
C ILE A 175 20.03 -2.45 12.92
N ALA A 176 19.53 -2.28 14.13
CA ALA A 176 18.10 -2.21 14.42
C ALA A 176 17.88 -1.13 15.48
N LEU A 177 17.12 -0.11 15.14
CA LEU A 177 16.88 1.06 15.98
C LEU A 177 15.37 1.24 16.17
N PRO A 178 14.86 1.37 17.41
CA PRO A 178 13.48 1.72 17.63
C PRO A 178 13.22 3.14 17.12
N LEU A 179 12.09 3.35 16.45
CA LEU A 179 11.76 4.67 15.89
C LEU A 179 11.52 5.73 16.98
N THR A 180 11.23 5.31 18.20
CA THR A 180 11.13 6.20 19.37
C THR A 180 12.40 6.95 19.69
N ASP A 181 13.54 6.37 19.33
CA ASP A 181 14.86 6.97 19.57
C ASP A 181 15.30 7.90 18.43
N ILE A 182 14.53 7.99 17.35
CA ILE A 182 14.85 8.78 16.17
C ILE A 182 13.99 10.03 16.14
N HIS A 183 14.60 11.21 16.27
CA HIS A 183 13.92 12.49 16.27
C HIS A 183 14.03 13.24 14.95
N ALA A 184 15.06 12.96 14.15
CA ALA A 184 15.24 13.57 12.84
C ALA A 184 15.91 12.62 11.84
N VAL A 185 15.47 12.70 10.60
CA VAL A 185 16.00 11.93 9.46
C VAL A 185 16.41 12.90 8.35
N THR A 186 17.64 12.81 7.91
CA THR A 186 18.16 13.53 6.74
C THR A 186 18.47 12.52 5.63
N LEU A 187 17.83 12.66 4.48
CA LEU A 187 18.09 11.82 3.31
C LEU A 187 19.35 12.31 2.60
N HIS A 188 20.23 11.38 2.25
CA HIS A 188 21.38 11.69 1.41
C HIS A 188 21.00 11.66 -0.07
N HIS A 189 21.82 12.29 -0.92
CA HIS A 189 21.70 12.15 -2.37
C HIS A 189 22.19 10.77 -2.85
N ASP A 190 23.07 10.15 -2.08
CA ASP A 190 23.66 8.87 -2.40
C ASP A 190 22.65 7.72 -2.19
N SER A 191 22.55 6.88 -3.20
CA SER A 191 21.85 5.60 -3.15
C SER A 191 22.81 4.47 -2.79
N PHE A 192 22.26 3.37 -2.28
CA PHE A 192 23.00 2.14 -2.03
C PHE A 192 22.39 0.98 -2.80
N THR A 193 23.20 0.00 -3.17
CA THR A 193 22.72 -1.25 -3.75
C THR A 193 22.41 -2.22 -2.62
N PRO A 194 21.15 -2.65 -2.47
CA PRO A 194 20.78 -3.57 -1.40
C PRO A 194 21.42 -4.94 -1.58
N ASP A 195 22.13 -5.41 -0.55
CA ASP A 195 22.76 -6.73 -0.48
C ASP A 195 21.72 -7.81 -0.16
N ALA A 196 21.73 -8.89 -0.92
CA ALA A 196 20.83 -10.03 -0.73
C ALA A 196 21.09 -10.76 0.60
N THR A 197 22.34 -10.83 1.05
CA THR A 197 22.73 -11.45 2.32
C THR A 197 22.12 -10.67 3.49
N VAL A 198 22.24 -9.36 3.48
CA VAL A 198 21.63 -8.49 4.50
C VAL A 198 20.12 -8.64 4.49
N ARG A 199 19.47 -8.62 3.32
CA ARG A 199 18.02 -8.84 3.21
C ARG A 199 17.58 -10.17 3.82
N ASN A 200 18.31 -11.24 3.54
CA ASN A 200 18.02 -12.57 4.08
C ASN A 200 18.15 -12.61 5.59
N ILE A 201 19.17 -12.00 6.17
CA ILE A 201 19.34 -11.92 7.63
C ILE A 201 18.19 -11.13 8.26
N LEU A 202 17.87 -9.96 7.71
CA LEU A 202 16.79 -9.09 8.23
C LEU A 202 15.38 -9.70 8.11
N ALA A 203 15.21 -10.74 7.28
CA ALA A 203 13.95 -11.45 7.11
C ALA A 203 13.81 -12.69 8.03
N ARG A 204 14.87 -13.08 8.73
CA ARG A 204 14.86 -14.28 9.57
C ARG A 204 13.98 -14.09 10.80
N PRO A 205 13.15 -15.09 11.16
CA PRO A 205 12.29 -15.01 12.34
C PRO A 205 13.06 -14.78 13.66
N ASP A 206 14.23 -15.40 13.82
CA ASP A 206 15.09 -15.24 14.99
C ASP A 206 15.63 -13.79 15.10
N PHE A 207 16.02 -13.16 13.98
CA PHE A 207 16.40 -11.76 13.96
C PHE A 207 15.23 -10.86 14.38
N LEU A 208 14.04 -11.10 13.81
CA LEU A 208 12.85 -10.30 14.10
C LEU A 208 12.44 -10.42 15.59
N GLN A 209 12.56 -11.61 16.17
CA GLN A 209 12.30 -11.84 17.59
C GLN A 209 13.33 -11.16 18.50
N ALA A 210 14.55 -10.97 18.04
CA ALA A 210 15.61 -10.32 18.79
C ALA A 210 15.53 -8.78 18.77
N LEU A 211 14.65 -8.16 17.96
CA LEU A 211 14.58 -6.70 17.80
C LEU A 211 14.49 -5.92 19.12
N PRO A 212 13.69 -6.31 20.13
CA PRO A 212 13.62 -5.59 21.40
C PRO A 212 14.95 -5.60 22.19
N HIS A 213 15.78 -6.59 21.94
CA HIS A 213 17.04 -6.82 22.67
C HIS A 213 18.27 -6.48 21.82
N PHE A 214 18.09 -6.05 20.59
CA PHE A 214 19.17 -5.89 19.62
C PHE A 214 20.25 -4.92 20.09
N ARG A 215 19.85 -3.81 20.71
CA ARG A 215 20.77 -2.81 21.27
C ARG A 215 21.61 -3.43 22.40
N PHE A 216 20.98 -4.11 23.35
CA PHE A 216 21.65 -4.78 24.46
C PHE A 216 22.63 -5.84 23.96
N ILE A 217 22.24 -6.67 23.00
CA ILE A 217 23.11 -7.69 22.40
C ILE A 217 24.31 -7.02 21.72
N GLY A 218 24.08 -5.93 20.97
CA GLY A 218 25.15 -5.17 20.31
C GLY A 218 26.16 -4.56 21.30
N GLU A 219 25.69 -3.98 22.40
CA GLU A 219 26.51 -3.42 23.46
C GLU A 219 27.33 -4.50 24.16
N MET A 220 26.72 -5.64 24.47
CA MET A 220 27.43 -6.78 25.09
C MET A 220 28.52 -7.34 24.18
N LEU A 221 28.21 -7.55 22.89
CA LEU A 221 29.21 -8.08 21.95
C LEU A 221 30.36 -7.11 21.67
N SER A 222 30.12 -5.80 21.70
CA SER A 222 31.17 -4.80 21.53
C SER A 222 32.13 -4.75 22.73
N GLY A 223 31.67 -5.11 23.93
CA GLY A 223 32.50 -5.20 25.13
C GLY A 223 33.45 -6.41 25.14
N PHE A 224 33.24 -7.40 24.25
CA PHE A 224 34.09 -8.59 24.11
C PHE A 224 34.97 -8.54 22.81
N ALA A 225 35.04 -7.41 22.11
CA ALA A 225 35.98 -7.29 21.00
C ALA A 225 37.42 -7.46 21.55
N PRO A 226 38.20 -8.45 21.06
CA PRO A 226 39.60 -8.62 21.52
C PRO A 226 40.34 -7.34 21.17
N GLU A 227 41.16 -6.86 22.17
CA GLU A 227 42.07 -5.76 21.88
C GLU A 227 42.96 -6.13 20.70
N PRO A 228 43.22 -5.19 19.76
CA PRO A 228 44.13 -5.46 18.67
C PRO A 228 45.52 -5.74 19.30
N HIS A 229 46.03 -6.93 19.05
CA HIS A 229 47.39 -7.26 19.46
C HIS A 229 48.34 -6.19 18.84
N PRO A 230 49.17 -5.54 19.68
CA PRO A 230 50.18 -4.62 19.14
C PRO A 230 51.20 -5.42 18.30
N PRO A 231 51.77 -4.81 17.26
CA PRO A 231 52.66 -5.44 16.30
C PRO A 231 53.96 -5.98 16.90
#